data_6eeffd6512bd7ddd8a48839a2f9ce999
#
_entry.id   6eeffd6512bd7ddd8a48839a2f9ce999
#
_cell.length_a   1.000
_cell.length_b   1.000
_cell.length_c   1.000
_cell.angle_alpha   90.00
_cell.angle_beta   90.00
_cell.angle_gamma   90.00
#
_symmetry.space_group_name_H-M   'P 1'
#
loop_
_entity.id
_entity.type
_entity.pdbx_description
1 polymer ?
#
loop_
_entity_poly.entity_id
_entity_poly.type
_entity_poly.pdbx_seq_one_letter_code
_entity_poly.pdbx_strand_id
1 'polypeptide(L)'
;FSRPEYVVEGQLRMRKKYSNDCYYGLFYTPIEVEAFGAEVLYVDDGPPNSSTPFIHDKSQVFNMVSPKVKETKALHKVLEAIRMLKEKARDEVPIIGVAVSPFSLPVMQMGFEMYLEVLVNHPDVFQHLMRINQEFCIEWSNAQLEAGATAICYFDPVSSPSMITRQHYLETGIRSENEIKLKELS
;
A
#
# COMPACT_ATOMS: atom_id res chain seq x y z
N PHE A 1 15.04 3.34 6.04
CA PHE A 1 13.66 2.82 6.09
C PHE A 1 13.23 2.31 7.47
N SER A 2 14.17 1.93 8.33
CA SER A 2 13.87 1.40 9.67
C SER A 2 13.50 2.47 10.70
N ARG A 3 13.87 3.73 10.49
CA ARG A 3 13.70 4.85 11.42
C ARG A 3 12.95 6.02 10.79
N PRO A 4 11.79 6.41 11.36
CA PRO A 4 10.96 7.51 10.87
C PRO A 4 11.74 8.83 10.72
N GLU A 5 12.63 9.13 11.67
CA GLU A 5 13.39 10.40 11.69
C GLU A 5 14.25 10.57 10.43
N TYR A 6 14.86 9.49 9.92
CA TYR A 6 15.70 9.57 8.72
C TYR A 6 14.86 9.81 7.46
N VAL A 7 13.65 9.24 7.42
CA VAL A 7 12.70 9.49 6.33
C VAL A 7 12.30 10.96 6.33
N VAL A 8 11.92 11.49 7.48
CA VAL A 8 11.53 12.90 7.64
C VAL A 8 12.68 13.82 7.25
N GLU A 9 13.89 13.56 7.74
CA GLU A 9 15.08 14.35 7.37
C GLU A 9 15.33 14.30 5.85
N GLY A 10 15.21 13.13 5.24
CA GLY A 10 15.34 12.94 3.80
C GLY A 10 14.33 13.78 3.03
N GLN A 11 13.06 13.76 3.40
CA GLN A 11 12.00 14.56 2.78
C GLN A 11 12.26 16.07 2.91
N LEU A 12 12.67 16.53 4.08
CA LEU A 12 13.01 17.94 4.30
C LEU A 12 14.22 18.39 3.45
N ARG A 13 15.26 17.55 3.36
CA ARG A 13 16.43 17.81 2.50
C ARG A 13 16.08 17.83 1.02
N MET A 14 15.25 16.88 0.57
CA MET A 14 14.77 16.80 -0.82
C MET A 14 14.01 18.07 -1.19
N ARG A 15 13.06 18.51 -0.36
CA ARG A 15 12.31 19.72 -0.59
C ARG A 15 13.22 20.95 -0.64
N LYS A 16 14.17 21.07 0.30
CA LYS A 16 15.14 22.18 0.32
C LYS A 16 15.98 22.23 -0.95
N LYS A 17 16.35 21.06 -1.50
CA LYS A 17 17.24 20.97 -2.67
C LYS A 17 16.50 21.12 -4.00
N TYR A 18 15.29 20.57 -4.11
CA TYR A 18 14.57 20.43 -5.37
C TYR A 18 13.27 21.20 -5.43
N SER A 19 12.88 21.89 -4.34
CA SER A 19 11.63 22.67 -4.23
C SER A 19 10.37 21.85 -4.52
N ASN A 20 10.33 20.58 -4.06
CA ASN A 20 9.18 19.72 -4.23
C ASN A 20 7.92 20.35 -3.63
N ASP A 21 6.78 20.20 -4.29
CA ASP A 21 5.49 20.77 -3.86
C ASP A 21 4.86 20.01 -2.68
N CYS A 22 5.24 18.75 -2.44
CA CYS A 22 4.71 17.93 -1.36
C CYS A 22 5.81 17.10 -0.66
N TYR A 23 5.46 16.58 0.51
CA TYR A 23 6.19 15.51 1.16
C TYR A 23 5.51 14.18 0.88
N TYR A 24 6.30 13.11 0.79
CA TYR A 24 5.79 11.75 0.80
C TYR A 24 5.99 11.12 2.18
N GLY A 25 4.98 10.41 2.65
CA GLY A 25 5.14 9.47 3.74
C GLY A 25 6.17 8.40 3.39
N LEU A 26 6.61 7.63 4.36
CA LEU A 26 7.48 6.50 4.10
C LEU A 26 6.76 5.51 3.20
N PHE A 27 7.39 5.14 2.08
CA PHE A 27 6.88 4.12 1.19
C PHE A 27 8.02 3.19 0.76
N TYR A 28 7.84 1.93 1.04
CA TYR A 28 8.48 0.82 0.35
C TYR A 28 7.43 -0.28 0.18
N THR A 29 7.28 -0.73 -1.05
CA THR A 29 6.17 -1.60 -1.47
C THR A 29 5.93 -2.80 -0.54
N PRO A 30 6.97 -3.50 -0.03
CA PRO A 30 6.77 -4.66 0.84
C PRO A 30 6.21 -4.39 2.24
N ILE A 31 6.10 -3.13 2.68
CA ILE A 31 5.61 -2.84 4.04
C ILE A 31 4.18 -3.33 4.27
N GLU A 32 3.38 -3.34 3.21
CA GLU A 32 1.99 -3.80 3.30
C GLU A 32 1.91 -5.32 3.37
N VAL A 33 2.71 -6.04 2.57
CA VAL A 33 2.76 -7.51 2.69
C VAL A 33 3.44 -7.98 3.99
N GLU A 34 4.36 -7.18 4.56
CA GLU A 34 4.87 -7.39 5.92
C GLU A 34 3.73 -7.35 6.95
N ALA A 35 2.73 -6.48 6.75
CA ALA A 35 1.54 -6.44 7.57
C ALA A 35 0.72 -7.74 7.51
N PHE A 36 0.69 -8.40 6.37
CA PHE A 36 0.07 -9.73 6.19
C PHE A 36 0.95 -10.89 6.71
N GLY A 37 2.12 -10.60 7.27
CA GLY A 37 3.05 -11.60 7.81
C GLY A 37 4.09 -12.10 6.81
N ALA A 38 4.22 -11.48 5.64
CA ALA A 38 5.28 -11.81 4.70
C ALA A 38 6.66 -11.38 5.21
N GLU A 39 7.69 -12.10 4.81
CA GLU A 39 9.08 -11.74 5.08
C GLU A 39 9.53 -10.60 4.17
N VAL A 40 10.25 -9.63 4.75
CA VAL A 40 10.85 -8.51 4.03
C VAL A 40 12.36 -8.59 4.12
N LEU A 41 13.02 -8.48 2.98
CA LEU A 41 14.47 -8.50 2.86
C LEU A 41 15.00 -7.07 2.94
N TYR A 42 15.73 -6.77 4.01
CA TYR A 42 16.44 -5.50 4.15
C TYR A 42 17.82 -5.62 3.51
N VAL A 43 18.16 -4.66 2.66
CA VAL A 43 19.45 -4.57 1.97
C VAL A 43 20.18 -3.30 2.40
N ASP A 44 21.52 -3.33 2.41
CA ASP A 44 22.32 -2.21 2.92
C ASP A 44 22.22 -0.96 2.02
N ASP A 45 22.18 -1.13 0.69
CA ASP A 45 22.26 -0.05 -0.29
C ASP A 45 20.96 0.17 -1.08
N GLY A 46 19.79 -0.12 -0.50
CA GLY A 46 18.54 0.05 -1.24
C GLY A 46 17.29 -0.01 -0.37
N PRO A 47 16.12 0.18 -1.00
CA PRO A 47 14.86 -0.04 -0.30
C PRO A 47 14.69 -1.52 0.05
N PRO A 48 13.99 -1.82 1.14
CA PRO A 48 13.60 -3.19 1.46
C PRO A 48 12.84 -3.83 0.30
N ASN A 49 13.02 -5.12 0.12
CA ASN A 49 12.37 -5.89 -0.95
C ASN A 49 11.52 -7.02 -0.36
N SER A 50 10.49 -7.45 -1.08
CA SER A 50 9.72 -8.62 -0.68
C SER A 50 10.57 -9.88 -0.87
N SER A 51 10.44 -10.80 0.07
CA SER A 51 10.89 -12.18 -0.08
C SER A 51 9.96 -12.93 -1.03
N THR A 52 9.93 -14.26 -0.95
CA THR A 52 8.97 -15.06 -1.72
C THR A 52 7.53 -14.74 -1.32
N PRO A 53 6.57 -14.80 -2.25
CA PRO A 53 5.16 -14.71 -1.93
C PRO A 53 4.78 -15.71 -0.82
N PHE A 54 3.88 -15.32 0.08
CA PHE A 54 3.49 -16.18 1.21
C PHE A 54 2.26 -17.06 0.92
N ILE A 55 1.53 -16.78 -0.15
CA ILE A 55 0.45 -17.62 -0.66
C ILE A 55 1.04 -18.54 -1.72
N HIS A 56 1.11 -19.83 -1.41
CA HIS A 56 1.65 -20.88 -2.29
C HIS A 56 0.58 -21.70 -2.97
N ASP A 57 -0.66 -21.62 -2.48
CA ASP A 57 -1.84 -22.26 -3.04
C ASP A 57 -3.04 -21.33 -2.89
N LYS A 58 -3.82 -21.19 -3.97
CA LYS A 58 -4.97 -20.26 -4.02
C LYS A 58 -6.05 -20.56 -2.97
N SER A 59 -6.16 -21.78 -2.47
CA SER A 59 -7.10 -22.11 -1.38
C SER A 59 -6.74 -21.44 -0.05
N GLN A 60 -5.48 -21.03 0.14
CA GLN A 60 -5.03 -20.31 1.34
C GLN A 60 -5.72 -18.93 1.46
N VAL A 61 -6.18 -18.36 0.34
CA VAL A 61 -6.91 -17.08 0.33
C VAL A 61 -8.14 -17.11 1.22
N PHE A 62 -8.85 -18.24 1.29
CA PHE A 62 -10.05 -18.36 2.13
C PHE A 62 -9.78 -18.32 3.64
N ASN A 63 -8.51 -18.52 4.04
CA ASN A 63 -8.08 -18.42 5.43
C ASN A 63 -7.41 -17.07 5.76
N MET A 64 -7.25 -16.20 4.77
CA MET A 64 -6.67 -14.88 4.99
C MET A 64 -7.60 -14.00 5.81
N VAL A 65 -6.99 -13.15 6.62
CA VAL A 65 -7.67 -12.12 7.41
C VAL A 65 -6.97 -10.79 7.15
N SER A 66 -7.74 -9.73 7.02
CA SER A 66 -7.20 -8.37 6.93
C SER A 66 -6.42 -8.03 8.21
N PRO A 67 -5.13 -7.70 8.12
CA PRO A 67 -4.35 -7.31 9.29
C PRO A 67 -4.85 -5.98 9.86
N LYS A 68 -4.81 -5.86 11.19
CA LYS A 68 -5.18 -4.60 11.86
C LYS A 68 -3.99 -3.65 11.90
N VAL A 69 -4.16 -2.45 11.36
CA VAL A 69 -3.12 -1.42 11.30
C VAL A 69 -2.55 -1.12 12.69
N LYS A 70 -3.42 -1.06 13.72
CA LYS A 70 -3.03 -0.80 15.12
C LYS A 70 -2.13 -1.87 15.73
N GLU A 71 -2.15 -3.08 15.20
CA GLU A 71 -1.38 -4.23 15.71
C GLU A 71 -0.09 -4.43 14.92
N THR A 72 0.10 -3.72 13.81
CA THR A 72 1.21 -3.92 12.87
C THR A 72 2.33 -2.90 13.08
N LYS A 73 3.41 -3.32 13.72
CA LYS A 73 4.56 -2.46 14.04
C LYS A 73 5.21 -1.80 12.82
N ALA A 74 5.26 -2.51 11.69
CA ALA A 74 5.83 -1.96 10.46
C ALA A 74 5.08 -0.71 9.99
N LEU A 75 3.75 -0.77 9.99
CA LEU A 75 2.90 0.35 9.57
C LEU A 75 2.98 1.55 10.52
N HIS A 76 3.23 1.32 11.81
CA HIS A 76 3.38 2.41 12.79
C HIS A 76 4.55 3.34 12.46
N LYS A 77 5.64 2.84 11.87
CA LYS A 77 6.78 3.67 11.45
C LYS A 77 6.37 4.71 10.40
N VAL A 78 5.50 4.31 9.47
CA VAL A 78 4.97 5.22 8.45
C VAL A 78 4.08 6.28 9.09
N LEU A 79 3.17 5.86 9.96
CA LEU A 79 2.27 6.80 10.65
C LEU A 79 3.05 7.81 11.51
N GLU A 80 4.12 7.37 12.15
CA GLU A 80 5.00 8.24 12.92
C GLU A 80 5.72 9.25 12.01
N ALA A 81 6.28 8.79 10.86
CA ALA A 81 6.91 9.67 9.89
C ALA A 81 5.92 10.72 9.35
N ILE A 82 4.68 10.34 9.06
CA ILE A 82 3.63 11.26 8.60
C ILE A 82 3.32 12.30 9.68
N ARG A 83 3.16 11.92 10.96
CA ARG A 83 2.92 12.87 12.07
C ARG A 83 4.07 13.86 12.21
N MET A 84 5.31 13.37 12.18
CA MET A 84 6.49 14.24 12.25
C MET A 84 6.57 15.20 11.05
N LEU A 85 6.23 14.75 9.84
CA LEU A 85 6.15 15.61 8.65
C LEU A 85 5.04 16.64 8.81
N LYS A 86 3.87 16.29 9.35
CA LYS A 86 2.75 17.20 9.62
C LYS A 86 3.18 18.34 10.54
N GLU A 87 3.88 18.03 11.62
CA GLU A 87 4.43 19.05 12.54
C GLU A 87 5.41 20.00 11.83
N LYS A 88 6.27 19.45 10.95
CA LYS A 88 7.26 20.26 10.22
C LYS A 88 6.66 21.05 9.07
N ALA A 89 5.62 20.52 8.42
CA ALA A 89 4.94 21.17 7.30
C ALA A 89 4.12 22.39 7.70
N ARG A 90 3.67 22.51 8.96
CA ARG A 90 2.85 23.60 9.48
C ARG A 90 1.64 23.94 8.60
N ASP A 91 1.03 22.95 7.99
CA ASP A 91 -0.05 23.07 7.00
C ASP A 91 0.30 23.84 5.69
N GLU A 92 1.57 24.19 5.49
CA GLU A 92 2.03 24.90 4.28
C GLU A 92 2.36 23.94 3.12
N VAL A 93 2.60 22.66 3.42
CA VAL A 93 3.06 21.66 2.46
C VAL A 93 2.22 20.40 2.59
N PRO A 94 1.55 19.97 1.51
CA PRO A 94 0.78 18.74 1.54
C PRO A 94 1.67 17.51 1.77
N ILE A 95 1.11 16.52 2.46
CA ILE A 95 1.75 15.24 2.72
C ILE A 95 0.96 14.16 2.01
N ILE A 96 1.64 13.41 1.15
CA ILE A 96 1.03 12.33 0.39
C ILE A 96 1.32 11.01 1.11
N GLY A 97 0.26 10.38 1.60
CA GLY A 97 0.30 8.99 2.01
C GLY A 97 0.28 8.08 0.78
N VAL A 98 0.80 6.88 0.90
CA VAL A 98 0.84 5.91 -0.21
C VAL A 98 0.28 4.58 0.25
N ALA A 99 -0.55 3.98 -0.59
CA ALA A 99 -1.04 2.62 -0.41
C ALA A 99 -0.99 1.87 -1.75
N VAL A 100 -0.64 0.60 -1.72
CA VAL A 100 -0.81 -0.27 -2.90
C VAL A 100 -2.28 -0.56 -3.08
N SER A 101 -2.78 -0.49 -4.31
CA SER A 101 -4.18 -0.78 -4.58
C SER A 101 -4.53 -2.22 -4.20
N PRO A 102 -5.79 -2.48 -3.80
CA PRO A 102 -6.23 -3.86 -3.52
C PRO A 102 -6.11 -4.75 -4.74
N PHE A 103 -6.12 -4.18 -5.94
CA PHE A 103 -5.97 -4.89 -7.20
C PHE A 103 -4.51 -5.26 -7.52
N SER A 104 -3.54 -4.47 -7.07
CA SER A 104 -2.10 -4.74 -7.31
C SER A 104 -1.42 -5.50 -6.17
N LEU A 105 -1.91 -5.38 -4.94
CA LEU A 105 -1.34 -6.01 -3.76
C LEU A 105 -1.17 -7.54 -3.88
N PRO A 106 -2.09 -8.29 -4.53
CA PRO A 106 -1.97 -9.73 -4.72
C PRO A 106 -0.70 -10.21 -5.42
N VAL A 107 -0.12 -9.39 -6.30
CA VAL A 107 1.13 -9.77 -6.97
C VAL A 107 2.25 -10.06 -5.97
N MET A 108 2.31 -9.30 -4.88
CA MET A 108 3.29 -9.54 -3.82
C MET A 108 2.85 -10.64 -2.84
N GLN A 109 1.55 -10.91 -2.73
CA GLN A 109 1.00 -11.92 -1.84
C GLN A 109 1.16 -13.33 -2.41
N MET A 110 0.96 -13.53 -3.72
CA MET A 110 0.92 -14.85 -4.36
C MET A 110 1.77 -14.99 -5.63
N GLY A 111 2.43 -13.93 -6.06
CA GLY A 111 3.17 -13.89 -7.33
C GLY A 111 2.27 -13.61 -8.53
N PHE A 112 2.91 -13.14 -9.61
CA PHE A 112 2.18 -12.63 -10.76
C PHE A 112 1.41 -13.73 -11.52
N GLU A 113 2.02 -14.90 -11.72
CA GLU A 113 1.41 -16.01 -12.47
C GLU A 113 0.15 -16.53 -11.77
N MET A 114 0.24 -16.81 -10.46
CA MET A 114 -0.90 -17.30 -9.68
C MET A 114 -2.01 -16.24 -9.60
N TYR A 115 -1.64 -14.98 -9.47
CA TYR A 115 -2.62 -13.90 -9.45
C TYR A 115 -3.39 -13.79 -10.77
N LEU A 116 -2.71 -13.87 -11.92
CA LEU A 116 -3.39 -13.87 -13.22
C LEU A 116 -4.29 -15.10 -13.40
N GLU A 117 -3.86 -16.27 -12.94
CA GLU A 117 -4.71 -17.46 -12.94
C GLU A 117 -5.98 -17.27 -12.10
N VAL A 118 -5.81 -16.71 -10.90
CA VAL A 118 -6.94 -16.42 -9.99
C VAL A 118 -7.89 -15.40 -10.64
N LEU A 119 -7.34 -14.33 -11.19
CA LEU A 119 -8.12 -13.26 -11.83
C LEU A 119 -9.01 -13.78 -12.96
N VAL A 120 -8.49 -14.70 -13.79
CA VAL A 120 -9.17 -15.18 -15.00
C VAL A 120 -10.05 -16.39 -14.74
N ASN A 121 -9.58 -17.34 -13.93
CA ASN A 121 -10.15 -18.68 -13.84
C ASN A 121 -10.84 -18.97 -12.49
N HIS A 122 -10.64 -18.15 -11.45
CA HIS A 122 -11.12 -18.41 -10.09
C HIS A 122 -11.84 -17.19 -9.49
N PRO A 123 -13.03 -16.83 -10.01
CA PRO A 123 -13.73 -15.61 -9.61
C PRO A 123 -14.14 -15.59 -8.12
N ASP A 124 -14.38 -16.73 -7.50
CA ASP A 124 -14.68 -16.87 -6.08
C ASP A 124 -13.46 -16.54 -5.19
N VAL A 125 -12.29 -17.07 -5.55
CA VAL A 125 -11.01 -16.75 -4.90
C VAL A 125 -10.67 -15.29 -5.09
N PHE A 126 -10.82 -14.78 -6.32
CA PHE A 126 -10.57 -13.38 -6.64
C PHE A 126 -11.45 -12.43 -5.81
N GLN A 127 -12.75 -12.67 -5.74
CA GLN A 127 -13.66 -11.82 -4.96
C GLN A 127 -13.30 -11.83 -3.47
N HIS A 128 -12.94 -12.99 -2.92
CA HIS A 128 -12.54 -13.10 -1.52
C HIS A 128 -11.24 -12.34 -1.25
N LEU A 129 -10.26 -12.47 -2.13
CA LEU A 129 -8.98 -11.76 -2.07
C LEU A 129 -9.17 -10.25 -2.13
N MET A 130 -10.00 -9.77 -3.08
CA MET A 130 -10.30 -8.35 -3.21
C MET A 130 -10.96 -7.79 -1.94
N ARG A 131 -11.93 -8.48 -1.37
CA ARG A 131 -12.61 -8.06 -0.14
C ARG A 131 -11.62 -7.85 1.02
N ILE A 132 -10.69 -8.79 1.22
CA ILE A 132 -9.69 -8.69 2.29
C ILE A 132 -8.73 -7.51 2.03
N ASN A 133 -8.24 -7.37 0.80
CA ASN A 133 -7.32 -6.31 0.45
C ASN A 133 -7.99 -4.93 0.46
N GLN A 134 -9.26 -4.82 0.08
CA GLN A 134 -10.05 -3.59 0.23
C GLN A 134 -10.21 -3.19 1.69
N GLU A 135 -10.59 -4.14 2.57
CA GLU A 135 -10.69 -3.89 4.01
C GLU A 135 -9.39 -3.34 4.58
N PHE A 136 -8.26 -3.97 4.23
CA PHE A 136 -6.93 -3.51 4.63
C PHE A 136 -6.60 -2.11 4.06
N CYS A 137 -6.77 -1.90 2.76
CA CYS A 137 -6.45 -0.63 2.11
C CYS A 137 -7.27 0.54 2.66
N ILE A 138 -8.54 0.31 3.01
CA ILE A 138 -9.40 1.32 3.64
C ILE A 138 -8.88 1.67 5.03
N GLU A 139 -8.62 0.67 5.89
CA GLU A 139 -8.09 0.91 7.24
C GLU A 139 -6.72 1.61 7.18
N TRP A 140 -5.84 1.15 6.28
CA TRP A 140 -4.50 1.70 6.10
C TRP A 140 -4.50 3.14 5.58
N SER A 141 -5.33 3.44 4.58
CA SER A 141 -5.47 4.79 4.04
C SER A 141 -6.02 5.75 5.08
N ASN A 142 -7.09 5.35 5.79
CA ASN A 142 -7.66 6.16 6.86
C ASN A 142 -6.67 6.42 7.98
N ALA A 143 -5.87 5.44 8.38
CA ALA A 143 -4.84 5.63 9.41
C ALA A 143 -3.77 6.65 8.98
N GLN A 144 -3.38 6.66 7.70
CA GLN A 144 -2.46 7.67 7.16
C GLN A 144 -3.09 9.08 7.14
N LEU A 145 -4.36 9.21 6.75
CA LEU A 145 -5.10 10.48 6.82
C LEU A 145 -5.21 10.97 8.26
N GLU A 146 -5.57 10.12 9.20
CA GLU A 146 -5.63 10.44 10.64
C GLU A 146 -4.25 10.81 11.22
N ALA A 147 -3.17 10.28 10.66
CA ALA A 147 -1.80 10.66 11.04
C ALA A 147 -1.37 12.02 10.48
N GLY A 148 -2.11 12.60 9.54
CA GLY A 148 -1.88 13.93 8.97
C GLY A 148 -1.51 13.95 7.49
N ALA A 149 -1.67 12.85 6.76
CA ALA A 149 -1.59 12.89 5.31
C ALA A 149 -2.72 13.74 4.73
N THR A 150 -2.42 14.52 3.71
CA THR A 150 -3.38 15.41 3.03
C THR A 150 -4.17 14.64 1.97
N ALA A 151 -3.55 13.65 1.35
CA ALA A 151 -4.15 12.79 0.35
C ALA A 151 -3.46 11.42 0.34
N ILE A 152 -4.12 10.43 -0.24
CA ILE A 152 -3.55 9.09 -0.47
C ILE A 152 -3.33 8.91 -1.96
N CYS A 153 -2.11 8.52 -2.32
CA CYS A 153 -1.78 8.03 -3.65
C CYS A 153 -1.92 6.51 -3.67
N TYR A 154 -2.86 5.99 -4.45
CA TYR A 154 -2.92 4.55 -4.73
C TYR A 154 -1.91 4.18 -5.80
N PHE A 155 -0.98 3.28 -5.43
CA PHE A 155 -0.01 2.71 -6.35
C PHE A 155 -0.58 1.44 -6.98
N ASP A 156 -0.92 1.51 -8.26
CA ASP A 156 -1.65 0.45 -8.97
C ASP A 156 -1.00 0.05 -10.31
N PRO A 157 0.17 -0.60 -10.29
CA PRO A 157 0.89 -0.97 -11.49
C PRO A 157 0.19 -2.04 -12.35
N VAL A 158 -0.67 -2.89 -11.76
CA VAL A 158 -1.38 -3.94 -12.51
C VAL A 158 -2.46 -3.37 -13.42
N SER A 159 -3.00 -2.20 -13.12
CA SER A 159 -3.97 -1.50 -13.99
C SER A 159 -3.37 -1.00 -15.30
N SER A 160 -2.05 -1.16 -15.49
CA SER A 160 -1.37 -0.78 -16.72
C SER A 160 -1.86 -1.60 -17.91
N PRO A 161 -2.07 -0.98 -19.11
CA PRO A 161 -2.44 -1.71 -20.33
C PRO A 161 -1.43 -2.75 -20.78
N SER A 162 -0.19 -2.70 -20.28
CA SER A 162 0.82 -3.72 -20.51
C SER A 162 0.65 -4.98 -19.68
N MET A 163 -0.18 -4.91 -18.62
CA MET A 163 -0.39 -6.01 -17.68
C MET A 163 -1.77 -6.64 -17.84
N ILE A 164 -2.79 -5.84 -18.07
CA ILE A 164 -4.19 -6.28 -18.16
C ILE A 164 -4.92 -5.54 -19.29
N THR A 165 -5.86 -6.22 -19.95
CA THR A 165 -6.70 -5.55 -20.95
C THR A 165 -7.65 -4.55 -20.29
N ARG A 166 -8.01 -3.48 -21.03
CA ARG A 166 -9.00 -2.50 -20.56
C ARG A 166 -10.33 -3.15 -20.16
N GLN A 167 -10.77 -4.16 -20.90
CA GLN A 167 -12.02 -4.86 -20.60
C GLN A 167 -11.94 -5.57 -19.24
N HIS A 168 -10.90 -6.37 -19.01
CA HIS A 168 -10.72 -7.06 -17.73
C HIS A 168 -10.60 -6.08 -16.56
N TYR A 169 -9.88 -4.96 -16.75
CA TYR A 169 -9.78 -3.95 -15.71
C TYR A 169 -11.15 -3.33 -15.36
N LEU A 170 -11.97 -3.02 -16.34
CA LEU A 170 -13.33 -2.47 -16.11
C LEU A 170 -14.27 -3.46 -15.41
N GLU A 171 -14.07 -4.76 -15.65
CA GLU A 171 -14.87 -5.82 -15.03
C GLU A 171 -14.40 -6.19 -13.60
N THR A 172 -13.15 -5.93 -13.27
CA THR A 172 -12.50 -6.38 -12.04
C THR A 172 -11.88 -5.26 -11.21
N GLY A 173 -10.80 -4.62 -11.68
CA GLY A 173 -10.01 -3.64 -10.94
C GLY A 173 -10.81 -2.41 -10.55
N ILE A 174 -11.54 -1.81 -11.50
CA ILE A 174 -12.31 -0.58 -11.26
C ILE A 174 -13.43 -0.79 -10.23
N ARG A 175 -14.02 -1.98 -10.18
CA ARG A 175 -15.04 -2.31 -9.16
C ARG A 175 -14.40 -2.36 -7.78
N SER A 176 -13.23 -3.01 -7.67
CA SER A 176 -12.49 -3.12 -6.42
C SER A 176 -12.08 -1.75 -5.87
N GLU A 177 -11.76 -0.79 -6.72
CA GLU A 177 -11.35 0.55 -6.33
C GLU A 177 -12.52 1.48 -6.00
N ASN A 178 -13.62 1.42 -6.77
CA ASN A 178 -14.80 2.26 -6.55
C ASN A 178 -15.55 1.95 -5.26
N GLU A 179 -15.34 0.78 -4.66
CA GLU A 179 -15.91 0.41 -3.37
C GLU A 179 -15.15 1.02 -2.17
N ILE A 180 -13.96 1.59 -2.42
CA ILE A 180 -13.15 2.22 -1.39
C ILE A 180 -13.75 3.59 -1.04
N LYS A 181 -14.32 3.68 0.16
CA LYS A 181 -14.79 4.94 0.74
C LYS A 181 -13.87 5.33 1.88
N LEU A 182 -13.07 6.36 1.66
CA LEU A 182 -12.23 6.94 2.70
C LEU A 182 -13.05 7.91 3.56
N LYS A 183 -12.62 8.13 4.80
CA LYS A 183 -13.19 9.17 5.65
C LYS A 183 -12.91 10.54 5.01
N GLU A 184 -13.94 11.37 4.94
CA GLU A 184 -13.75 12.77 4.59
C GLU A 184 -13.01 13.45 5.74
N LEU A 185 -11.97 14.19 5.41
CA LEU A 185 -11.28 15.04 6.38
C LEU A 185 -12.14 16.28 6.59
N SER A 186 -12.69 16.41 7.79
CA SER A 186 -13.46 17.58 8.24
C SER A 186 -12.54 18.72 8.67
#